data_0dde200a14835f7792454c5fb3cff069
#
_entry.id   0dde200a14835f7792454c5fb3cff069
#
_cell.length_a   1.000
_cell.length_b   1.000
_cell.length_c   1.000
_cell.angle_alpha   90.00
_cell.angle_beta   90.00
_cell.angle_gamma   90.00
#
_symmetry.space_group_name_H-M   'P 1'
#
loop_
_entity.id
_entity.type
_entity.pdbx_description
1 polymer ?
#
loop_
_entity_poly.entity_id
_entity_poly.type
_entity_poly.pdbx_seq_one_letter_code
_entity_poly.pdbx_strand_id
1 'polypeptide(L)'
;MVRGDHGHEPEEHRAMGDRDEGHRRRAGLLALLLAACAAPAAPGAEEADARPNIVLIMADDMGYSDLGCFGGEIETPNLDRLAANGLRFSQFTNTARCCPTRASLLTGLHAHQAGIGHMAGDYGIPSYQGYLNDRSVTIAEALRPAGYATLMAGKWHVGSAPGRWPLDRGFDRYFGTPSGGGVYFKETLQIRKEVFFVEDDERVEFPDDGYVTDLFTDHAIDFARDAASAGRPFFLYLAHIAPHWPLQALPEDIEKYEGRYDIGWDAVREARYRRQLDIGLIDPKWPLSPRDPEAKPWDAMPEDARNDLSYRQAVYAAQVDRIDQSVGRLVSALEEAGALENTIIFFLSDNGCSAEGGPGGFSRGMEGAPIGTGSSYASVGLEWANASDTPFRKFKMSVHEGGIASPFIAHWPDGIARKGAIEHQPGHVIDLMPTCLELAGAGYPADRDGVPTIPPEGRSLVPAFSGEPIDRDALFWEHQGNRAVRAGRWKLVAPNDQPWELYDLEADRTELDDLAAEFPEAVAELADRWQAWADRCGVEPWPVNRR
;
A
#
# COMPACT_ATOMS: atom_id res chain seq x y z
N MET A 1 51.71 -7.75 -46.34
CA MET A 1 53.15 -7.73 -46.02
C MET A 1 53.26 -8.35 -44.63
N VAL A 2 53.62 -9.54 -44.58
CA VAL A 2 54.87 -10.18 -44.14
C VAL A 2 54.84 -10.39 -42.62
N ARG A 3 54.52 -11.60 -42.19
CA ARG A 3 55.38 -12.76 -41.79
C ARG A 3 56.03 -12.47 -40.41
N GLY A 4 56.08 -13.33 -39.47
CA GLY A 4 56.15 -14.79 -39.30
C GLY A 4 56.49 -15.02 -37.84
N ASP A 5 56.35 -16.02 -37.21
CA ASP A 5 56.39 -17.47 -37.40
C ASP A 5 57.29 -18.11 -36.32
N HIS A 6 56.93 -19.32 -35.88
CA HIS A 6 57.68 -20.40 -35.21
C HIS A 6 57.90 -20.26 -33.68
N GLY A 7 57.57 -21.19 -32.83
CA GLY A 7 57.37 -22.63 -33.01
C GLY A 7 58.29 -23.38 -32.06
N HIS A 8 57.73 -24.38 -31.42
CA HIS A 8 58.30 -25.70 -31.05
C HIS A 8 58.16 -26.12 -29.57
N GLU A 9 57.30 -27.06 -29.39
CA GLU A 9 57.50 -28.24 -28.51
C GLU A 9 58.64 -29.11 -29.07
N PRO A 10 59.13 -30.26 -28.48
CA PRO A 10 58.39 -31.23 -27.64
C PRO A 10 59.23 -32.12 -26.65
N GLU A 11 58.48 -33.12 -26.10
CA GLU A 11 58.88 -34.55 -25.77
C GLU A 11 59.63 -34.84 -24.46
N GLU A 12 59.02 -35.63 -23.63
CA GLU A 12 58.96 -37.05 -23.34
C GLU A 12 60.26 -37.71 -22.79
N HIS A 13 60.11 -38.48 -21.71
CA HIS A 13 60.42 -39.89 -21.49
C HIS A 13 60.49 -40.24 -20.00
N ARG A 14 59.61 -41.11 -19.49
CA ARG A 14 59.58 -42.56 -19.36
C ARG A 14 60.75 -43.22 -18.59
N ALA A 15 60.45 -43.92 -17.52
CA ALA A 15 60.56 -45.34 -17.21
C ALA A 15 61.00 -45.60 -15.75
N MET A 16 60.19 -46.33 -15.03
CA MET A 16 60.17 -47.77 -14.68
C MET A 16 61.34 -48.31 -13.83
N GLY A 17 61.02 -49.08 -12.81
CA GLY A 17 61.74 -50.19 -12.18
C GLY A 17 61.84 -50.07 -10.66
N ASP A 18 61.42 -50.85 -9.91
CA ASP A 18 61.04 -52.23 -9.60
C ASP A 18 61.83 -52.72 -8.36
N ARG A 19 61.08 -53.33 -7.41
CA ARG A 19 61.48 -54.33 -6.39
C ARG A 19 62.57 -53.97 -5.36
N ASP A 20 62.48 -54.34 -4.07
CA ASP A 20 62.13 -55.60 -3.45
C ASP A 20 62.24 -55.51 -1.90
N GLU A 21 61.48 -56.33 -1.25
CA GLU A 21 61.61 -57.01 0.04
C GLU A 21 62.31 -56.45 1.30
N GLY A 22 61.52 -56.49 2.30
CA GLY A 22 61.79 -57.28 3.50
C GLY A 22 62.56 -56.66 4.66
N HIS A 23 61.92 -56.43 5.79
CA HIS A 23 62.27 -57.12 7.05
C HIS A 23 61.37 -56.72 8.22
N ARG A 24 60.80 -57.72 8.84
CA ARG A 24 60.08 -57.62 10.13
C ARG A 24 61.04 -57.23 11.26
N ARG A 25 60.62 -56.31 12.12
CA ARG A 25 60.89 -56.39 13.57
C ARG A 25 59.79 -55.72 14.39
N ARG A 26 59.33 -56.49 15.39
CA ARG A 26 58.37 -56.13 16.46
C ARG A 26 58.98 -55.11 17.41
N ALA A 27 58.22 -54.15 17.86
CA ALA A 27 58.27 -53.61 19.23
C ALA A 27 57.10 -52.67 19.55
N GLY A 28 56.38 -53.01 20.59
CA GLY A 28 55.97 -52.16 21.68
C GLY A 28 54.75 -51.27 21.50
N LEU A 29 53.57 -51.81 21.95
CA LEU A 29 52.39 -51.02 22.32
C LEU A 29 52.75 -50.04 23.45
N LEU A 30 52.49 -48.76 23.24
CA LEU A 30 52.22 -47.80 24.32
C LEU A 30 51.00 -46.98 23.90
N ALA A 31 49.84 -47.36 24.46
CA ALA A 31 48.57 -46.66 24.28
C ALA A 31 48.57 -45.42 25.21
N LEU A 32 48.73 -44.22 24.69
CA LEU A 32 48.38 -42.99 25.35
C LEU A 32 46.90 -42.71 25.13
N LEU A 33 46.08 -42.89 26.17
CA LEU A 33 44.73 -42.39 26.28
C LEU A 33 44.76 -40.86 26.38
N LEU A 34 44.53 -40.16 25.26
CA LEU A 34 44.14 -38.73 25.27
C LEU A 34 42.67 -38.67 25.64
N ALA A 35 42.36 -38.35 26.87
CA ALA A 35 41.05 -37.93 27.30
C ALA A 35 40.78 -36.56 26.67
N ALA A 36 40.00 -36.53 25.58
CA ALA A 36 39.42 -35.31 25.05
C ALA A 36 38.37 -34.81 26.06
N CYS A 37 38.73 -33.75 26.83
CA CYS A 37 37.73 -32.95 27.51
C CYS A 37 36.86 -32.28 26.43
N ALA A 38 35.66 -32.84 26.16
CA ALA A 38 34.64 -32.13 25.45
C ALA A 38 34.21 -30.93 26.30
N ALA A 39 34.60 -29.73 25.88
CA ALA A 39 34.01 -28.49 26.40
C ALA A 39 32.49 -28.58 26.15
N PRO A 40 31.62 -28.17 27.12
CA PRO A 40 30.22 -28.09 26.87
C PRO A 40 30.04 -27.13 25.68
N ALA A 41 29.27 -27.56 24.68
CA ALA A 41 28.82 -26.71 23.58
C ALA A 41 28.13 -25.49 24.22
N ALA A 42 28.52 -24.30 23.79
CA ALA A 42 27.80 -23.08 24.12
C ALA A 42 26.30 -23.30 23.84
N PRO A 43 25.39 -22.77 24.69
CA PRO A 43 23.97 -22.86 24.38
C PRO A 43 23.78 -22.34 22.97
N GLY A 44 23.13 -23.16 22.13
CA GLY A 44 22.94 -22.85 20.71
C GLY A 44 22.35 -21.46 20.58
N ALA A 45 22.90 -20.66 19.67
CA ALA A 45 22.18 -19.53 19.14
C ALA A 45 20.81 -20.08 18.72
N GLU A 46 19.73 -19.54 19.29
CA GLU A 46 18.39 -19.80 18.76
C GLU A 46 18.48 -19.55 17.25
N GLU A 47 18.10 -20.55 16.43
CA GLU A 47 17.99 -20.35 14.99
C GLU A 47 17.09 -19.12 14.79
N ALA A 48 17.62 -18.13 14.08
CA ALA A 48 16.85 -16.94 13.75
C ALA A 48 15.51 -17.36 13.14
N ASP A 49 14.42 -16.73 13.57
CA ASP A 49 13.09 -17.03 13.06
C ASP A 49 13.10 -16.84 11.53
N ALA A 50 12.88 -17.92 10.78
CA ALA A 50 12.94 -17.89 9.32
C ALA A 50 11.75 -17.14 8.68
N ARG A 51 10.71 -16.81 9.48
CA ARG A 51 9.53 -16.08 9.00
C ARG A 51 9.89 -14.62 8.73
N PRO A 52 9.37 -14.03 7.62
CA PRO A 52 9.71 -12.66 7.28
C PRO A 52 9.09 -11.64 8.24
N ASN A 53 9.76 -10.51 8.43
CA ASN A 53 9.09 -9.33 8.90
C ASN A 53 8.12 -8.83 7.84
N ILE A 54 7.02 -8.22 8.24
CA ILE A 54 5.97 -7.71 7.35
C ILE A 54 5.81 -6.22 7.62
N VAL A 55 6.08 -5.40 6.61
CA VAL A 55 5.89 -3.95 6.64
C VAL A 55 4.80 -3.58 5.64
N LEU A 56 3.79 -2.88 6.12
CA LEU A 56 2.68 -2.38 5.31
C LEU A 56 2.67 -0.87 5.39
N ILE A 57 2.95 -0.20 4.27
CA ILE A 57 2.99 1.26 4.15
C ILE A 57 1.79 1.72 3.34
N MET A 58 0.99 2.62 3.91
CA MET A 58 -0.20 3.15 3.24
C MET A 58 -0.13 4.67 3.13
N ALA A 59 -0.30 5.18 1.91
CA ALA A 59 -0.61 6.58 1.63
C ALA A 59 -2.13 6.83 1.70
N ASP A 60 -2.54 8.07 1.95
CA ASP A 60 -3.93 8.51 2.06
C ASP A 60 -4.24 9.51 0.92
N ASP A 61 -5.18 9.18 0.04
CA ASP A 61 -5.56 10.00 -1.12
C ASP A 61 -4.48 10.14 -2.22
N MET A 62 -3.55 9.20 -2.37
CA MET A 62 -2.57 9.21 -3.46
C MET A 62 -3.16 8.61 -4.73
N GLY A 63 -3.03 9.33 -5.86
CA GLY A 63 -3.50 8.85 -7.16
C GLY A 63 -2.64 7.73 -7.74
N TYR A 64 -3.23 6.96 -8.67
CA TYR A 64 -2.58 5.80 -9.30
C TYR A 64 -1.26 6.12 -10.00
N SER A 65 -1.15 7.30 -10.60
CA SER A 65 -0.01 7.69 -11.43
C SER A 65 1.01 8.61 -10.75
N ASP A 66 0.91 8.86 -9.45
CA ASP A 66 1.76 9.86 -8.78
C ASP A 66 3.21 9.42 -8.60
N LEU A 67 3.46 8.10 -8.47
CA LEU A 67 4.81 7.56 -8.31
C LEU A 67 5.57 7.47 -9.63
N GLY A 68 6.89 7.68 -9.63
CA GLY A 68 7.75 7.52 -10.79
C GLY A 68 7.60 6.16 -11.47
N CYS A 69 7.63 5.07 -10.70
CA CYS A 69 7.42 3.71 -11.19
C CYS A 69 5.98 3.41 -11.67
N PHE A 70 5.03 4.32 -11.47
CA PHE A 70 3.68 4.30 -12.03
C PHE A 70 3.43 5.39 -13.08
N GLY A 71 4.49 6.04 -13.57
CA GLY A 71 4.46 7.02 -14.66
C GLY A 71 4.43 8.48 -14.19
N GLY A 72 4.48 8.76 -12.90
CA GLY A 72 4.52 10.08 -12.29
C GLY A 72 5.80 10.86 -12.59
N GLU A 73 5.73 12.19 -12.47
CA GLU A 73 6.88 13.10 -12.53
C GLU A 73 7.36 13.50 -11.15
N ILE A 74 6.63 13.12 -10.10
CA ILE A 74 7.03 13.37 -8.72
C ILE A 74 8.25 12.50 -8.40
N GLU A 75 9.22 13.06 -7.71
CA GLU A 75 10.46 12.36 -7.38
C GLU A 75 10.22 11.35 -6.25
N THR A 76 10.22 10.05 -6.61
CA THR A 76 9.98 8.94 -5.67
C THR A 76 11.07 7.87 -5.77
N PRO A 77 12.37 8.24 -5.66
CA PRO A 77 13.48 7.33 -5.94
C PRO A 77 13.54 6.11 -5.01
N ASN A 78 13.05 6.21 -3.77
CA ASN A 78 13.06 5.09 -2.82
C ASN A 78 11.97 4.07 -3.15
N LEU A 79 10.74 4.52 -3.43
CA LEU A 79 9.65 3.68 -3.90
C LEU A 79 9.95 3.08 -5.28
N ASP A 80 10.55 3.85 -6.18
CA ASP A 80 11.00 3.36 -7.49
C ASP A 80 12.06 2.25 -7.35
N ARG A 81 12.97 2.38 -6.37
CA ARG A 81 13.97 1.35 -6.04
C ARG A 81 13.31 0.08 -5.48
N LEU A 82 12.31 0.21 -4.59
CA LEU A 82 11.54 -0.93 -4.09
C LEU A 82 10.83 -1.64 -5.24
N ALA A 83 10.20 -0.89 -6.15
CA ALA A 83 9.53 -1.42 -7.32
C ALA A 83 10.50 -2.13 -8.30
N ALA A 84 11.68 -1.55 -8.53
CA ALA A 84 12.70 -2.13 -9.41
C ALA A 84 13.31 -3.44 -8.85
N ASN A 85 13.28 -3.64 -7.53
CA ASN A 85 13.77 -4.83 -6.86
C ASN A 85 12.65 -5.71 -6.27
N GLY A 86 11.40 -5.43 -6.61
CA GLY A 86 10.20 -6.15 -6.18
C GLY A 86 9.23 -6.36 -7.33
N LEU A 87 7.94 -6.41 -7.02
CA LEU A 87 6.83 -6.51 -7.96
C LEU A 87 5.95 -5.25 -7.89
N ARG A 88 5.52 -4.77 -9.08
CA ARG A 88 4.44 -3.79 -9.19
C ARG A 88 3.17 -4.50 -9.65
N PHE A 89 2.06 -4.29 -8.97
CA PHE A 89 0.77 -4.79 -9.43
C PHE A 89 0.05 -3.68 -10.20
N SER A 90 -0.19 -3.91 -11.48
CA SER A 90 -0.88 -2.93 -12.32
C SER A 90 -2.38 -2.88 -12.05
N GLN A 91 -2.97 -3.92 -11.45
CA GLN A 91 -4.41 -4.08 -11.24
C GLN A 91 -4.78 -4.32 -9.77
N PHE A 92 -4.07 -3.69 -8.83
CA PHE A 92 -4.45 -3.74 -7.42
C PHE A 92 -5.52 -2.70 -7.10
N THR A 93 -6.49 -3.07 -6.25
CA THR A 93 -7.65 -2.22 -5.96
C THR A 93 -7.92 -2.09 -4.46
N ASN A 94 -8.50 -0.96 -4.09
CA ASN A 94 -8.99 -0.61 -2.76
C ASN A 94 -10.53 -0.54 -2.74
N THR A 95 -11.15 0.06 -1.73
CA THR A 95 -12.62 0.20 -1.61
C THR A 95 -13.11 1.65 -1.80
N ALA A 96 -12.40 2.44 -2.60
CA ALA A 96 -12.73 3.80 -2.99
C ALA A 96 -12.75 4.86 -1.86
N ARG A 97 -12.57 4.49 -0.60
CA ARG A 97 -12.61 5.43 0.53
C ARG A 97 -11.77 4.94 1.72
N CYS A 98 -11.19 5.90 2.47
CA CYS A 98 -10.22 5.63 3.54
C CYS A 98 -10.72 4.67 4.65
N CYS A 99 -11.84 4.95 5.35
CA CYS A 99 -12.31 4.06 6.41
C CYS A 99 -12.65 2.65 5.92
N PRO A 100 -13.46 2.48 4.85
CA PRO A 100 -13.75 1.17 4.30
C PRO A 100 -12.50 0.40 3.86
N THR A 101 -11.55 1.07 3.18
CA THR A 101 -10.30 0.43 2.74
C THR A 101 -9.46 -0.04 3.93
N ARG A 102 -9.29 0.80 4.96
CA ARG A 102 -8.52 0.43 6.16
C ARG A 102 -9.17 -0.74 6.91
N ALA A 103 -10.49 -0.76 7.01
CA ALA A 103 -11.23 -1.88 7.58
C ALA A 103 -11.01 -3.16 6.78
N SER A 104 -11.17 -3.10 5.45
CA SER A 104 -11.00 -4.26 4.57
C SER A 104 -9.56 -4.79 4.57
N LEU A 105 -8.57 -3.90 4.52
CA LEU A 105 -7.15 -4.23 4.56
C LEU A 105 -6.77 -4.95 5.86
N LEU A 106 -7.16 -4.35 6.99
CA LEU A 106 -6.77 -4.87 8.31
C LEU A 106 -7.44 -6.20 8.64
N THR A 107 -8.62 -6.50 8.07
CA THR A 107 -9.41 -7.66 8.46
C THR A 107 -9.54 -8.74 7.39
N GLY A 108 -9.22 -8.42 6.13
CA GLY A 108 -9.48 -9.33 5.01
C GLY A 108 -10.96 -9.50 4.68
N LEU A 109 -11.84 -8.69 5.27
CA LEU A 109 -13.28 -8.69 5.06
C LEU A 109 -13.71 -7.55 4.13
N HIS A 110 -14.90 -7.68 3.53
CA HIS A 110 -15.54 -6.50 2.96
C HIS A 110 -15.91 -5.50 4.07
N ALA A 111 -15.78 -4.21 3.79
CA ALA A 111 -15.93 -3.15 4.80
C ALA A 111 -17.25 -3.21 5.59
N HIS A 112 -18.35 -3.59 4.92
CA HIS A 112 -19.67 -3.79 5.53
C HIS A 112 -19.68 -4.93 6.56
N GLN A 113 -19.00 -6.04 6.25
CA GLN A 113 -18.87 -7.17 7.19
C GLN A 113 -18.04 -6.77 8.42
N ALA A 114 -17.06 -5.87 8.24
CA ALA A 114 -16.25 -5.35 9.34
C ALA A 114 -16.95 -4.25 10.17
N GLY A 115 -18.13 -3.76 9.71
CA GLY A 115 -18.91 -2.72 10.38
C GLY A 115 -18.66 -1.30 9.88
N ILE A 116 -17.90 -1.12 8.80
CA ILE A 116 -17.48 0.18 8.25
C ILE A 116 -17.84 0.29 6.76
N GLY A 117 -19.11 0.05 6.39
CA GLY A 117 -19.61 0.22 5.04
C GLY A 117 -19.59 1.68 4.56
N HIS A 118 -19.40 2.65 5.47
CA HIS A 118 -19.27 4.07 5.16
C HIS A 118 -18.08 4.67 5.94
N MET A 119 -18.20 5.89 6.46
CA MET A 119 -17.20 6.57 7.30
C MET A 119 -17.38 6.22 8.78
N ALA A 120 -16.59 6.84 9.66
CA ALA A 120 -16.54 6.58 11.09
C ALA A 120 -17.81 7.04 11.88
N GLY A 121 -18.94 7.23 11.22
CA GLY A 121 -20.21 7.56 11.85
C GLY A 121 -21.03 6.31 12.18
N ASP A 122 -21.62 6.25 13.37
CA ASP A 122 -22.54 5.18 13.77
C ASP A 122 -23.97 5.48 13.26
N TYR A 123 -24.49 4.57 12.43
CA TYR A 123 -25.85 4.64 11.88
C TYR A 123 -26.83 3.72 12.61
N GLY A 124 -26.42 3.02 13.68
CA GLY A 124 -27.24 2.06 14.42
C GLY A 124 -27.49 0.76 13.64
N ILE A 125 -26.68 0.48 12.62
CA ILE A 125 -26.76 -0.70 11.75
C ILE A 125 -25.43 -1.44 11.82
N PRO A 126 -25.40 -2.77 11.99
CA PRO A 126 -24.14 -3.52 12.20
C PRO A 126 -23.09 -3.32 11.11
N SER A 127 -23.50 -3.19 9.83
CA SER A 127 -22.60 -2.94 8.70
C SER A 127 -22.16 -1.46 8.56
N TYR A 128 -22.72 -0.55 9.34
CA TYR A 128 -22.45 0.90 9.31
C TYR A 128 -22.28 1.50 10.71
N GLN A 129 -21.65 0.76 11.62
CA GLN A 129 -21.40 1.24 12.99
C GLN A 129 -20.21 2.18 13.10
N GLY A 130 -19.37 2.29 12.04
CA GLY A 130 -18.27 3.26 11.97
C GLY A 130 -17.01 2.86 12.76
N TYR A 131 -16.92 1.62 13.22
CA TYR A 131 -15.75 1.03 13.88
C TYR A 131 -15.71 -0.48 13.62
N LEU A 132 -14.54 -1.09 13.77
CA LEU A 132 -14.39 -2.55 13.60
C LEU A 132 -15.23 -3.29 14.64
N ASN A 133 -16.09 -4.19 14.16
CA ASN A 133 -16.97 -4.98 15.02
C ASN A 133 -16.24 -6.14 15.69
N ASP A 134 -16.90 -6.80 16.67
CA ASP A 134 -16.31 -7.89 17.45
C ASP A 134 -16.17 -9.21 16.67
N ARG A 135 -16.76 -9.32 15.48
CA ARG A 135 -16.65 -10.49 14.60
C ARG A 135 -15.51 -10.37 13.60
N SER A 136 -14.88 -9.21 13.49
CA SER A 136 -13.71 -8.97 12.65
C SER A 136 -12.43 -9.17 13.46
N VAL A 137 -11.41 -9.75 12.83
CA VAL A 137 -10.06 -9.95 13.40
C VAL A 137 -9.10 -9.14 12.56
N THR A 138 -8.21 -8.38 13.18
CA THR A 138 -7.16 -7.64 12.47
C THR A 138 -5.95 -8.53 12.18
N ILE A 139 -5.12 -8.12 11.21
CA ILE A 139 -3.81 -8.77 10.95
C ILE A 139 -2.99 -8.84 12.25
N ALA A 140 -3.00 -7.77 13.06
CA ALA A 140 -2.29 -7.74 14.34
C ALA A 140 -2.83 -8.79 15.33
N GLU A 141 -4.16 -8.87 15.51
CA GLU A 141 -4.80 -9.89 16.35
C GLU A 141 -4.47 -11.31 15.88
N ALA A 142 -4.34 -11.54 14.58
CA ALA A 142 -4.03 -12.86 14.02
C ALA A 142 -2.53 -13.21 14.11
N LEU A 143 -1.62 -12.25 13.97
CA LEU A 143 -0.18 -12.50 13.97
C LEU A 143 0.44 -12.51 15.39
N ARG A 144 -0.14 -11.79 16.34
CA ARG A 144 0.37 -11.70 17.72
C ARG A 144 0.50 -13.07 18.40
N PRO A 145 -0.51 -13.99 18.33
CA PRO A 145 -0.38 -15.35 18.87
C PRO A 145 0.71 -16.19 18.17
N ALA A 146 1.06 -15.85 16.93
CA ALA A 146 2.17 -16.49 16.21
C ALA A 146 3.55 -15.92 16.61
N GLY A 147 3.62 -15.02 17.61
CA GLY A 147 4.87 -14.49 18.17
C GLY A 147 5.38 -13.21 17.52
N TYR A 148 4.68 -12.64 16.54
CA TYR A 148 5.03 -11.36 15.96
C TYR A 148 4.91 -10.22 16.97
N ALA A 149 5.85 -9.26 16.92
CA ALA A 149 5.63 -7.94 17.45
C ALA A 149 4.69 -7.19 16.51
N THR A 150 3.61 -6.62 17.03
CA THR A 150 2.58 -5.97 16.21
C THR A 150 2.61 -4.47 16.47
N LEU A 151 3.02 -3.71 15.45
CA LEU A 151 3.47 -2.33 15.56
C LEU A 151 2.67 -1.45 14.60
N MET A 152 2.28 -0.27 15.05
CA MET A 152 1.59 0.70 14.18
C MET A 152 2.07 2.11 14.44
N ALA A 153 2.32 2.86 13.35
CA ALA A 153 2.49 4.30 13.39
C ALA A 153 1.58 4.96 12.34
N GLY A 154 0.80 5.98 12.74
CA GLY A 154 -0.01 6.76 11.82
C GLY A 154 -1.51 6.78 12.07
N LYS A 155 -2.26 6.95 10.97
CA LYS A 155 -3.72 7.10 10.95
C LYS A 155 -4.43 5.76 11.12
N TRP A 156 -5.25 5.63 12.18
CA TRP A 156 -6.07 4.44 12.42
C TRP A 156 -7.39 4.46 11.64
N HIS A 157 -8.28 5.38 11.94
CA HIS A 157 -9.54 5.71 11.26
C HIS A 157 -10.58 4.57 11.16
N VAL A 158 -10.50 3.55 12.00
CA VAL A 158 -11.46 2.43 12.09
C VAL A 158 -12.00 2.22 13.51
N GLY A 159 -12.04 3.29 14.30
CA GLY A 159 -12.55 3.34 15.66
C GLY A 159 -11.83 4.42 16.48
N SER A 160 -12.41 5.61 16.64
CA SER A 160 -11.76 6.75 17.31
C SER A 160 -12.05 6.87 18.81
N ALA A 161 -13.06 6.15 19.31
CA ALA A 161 -13.39 6.16 20.74
C ALA A 161 -12.41 5.30 21.54
N PRO A 162 -12.14 5.66 22.83
CA PRO A 162 -11.40 4.79 23.74
C PRO A 162 -11.99 3.37 23.81
N GLY A 163 -11.15 2.36 23.89
CA GLY A 163 -11.52 0.94 23.81
C GLY A 163 -11.70 0.41 22.37
N ARG A 164 -11.29 1.22 21.35
CA ARG A 164 -11.35 0.88 19.92
C ARG A 164 -10.07 1.30 19.18
N TRP A 165 -9.01 1.58 19.92
CA TRP A 165 -7.73 2.01 19.38
C TRP A 165 -6.87 0.82 18.95
N PRO A 166 -5.72 1.03 18.32
CA PRO A 166 -4.89 -0.06 17.81
C PRO A 166 -4.52 -1.11 18.86
N LEU A 167 -4.20 -0.72 20.11
CA LEU A 167 -3.87 -1.67 21.18
C LEU A 167 -5.07 -2.58 21.53
N ASP A 168 -6.31 -2.05 21.51
CA ASP A 168 -7.54 -2.83 21.70
C ASP A 168 -7.80 -3.83 20.56
N ARG A 169 -7.07 -3.66 19.45
CA ARG A 169 -7.19 -4.45 18.23
C ARG A 169 -5.86 -5.16 17.87
N GLY A 170 -5.11 -5.55 18.89
CA GLY A 170 -4.01 -6.51 18.80
C GLY A 170 -2.64 -5.93 18.52
N PHE A 171 -2.48 -4.62 18.39
CA PHE A 171 -1.15 -4.00 18.29
C PHE A 171 -0.47 -3.93 19.67
N ASP A 172 0.84 -4.20 19.72
CA ASP A 172 1.66 -4.10 20.92
C ASP A 172 2.11 -2.65 21.19
N ARG A 173 2.35 -1.88 20.10
CA ARG A 173 2.76 -0.47 20.16
C ARG A 173 2.00 0.35 19.13
N TYR A 174 1.72 1.58 19.47
CA TYR A 174 1.04 2.53 18.59
C TYR A 174 1.53 3.96 18.82
N PHE A 175 1.76 4.70 17.75
CA PHE A 175 1.83 6.16 17.77
C PHE A 175 1.04 6.73 16.61
N GLY A 176 0.13 7.67 16.85
CA GLY A 176 -0.61 8.30 15.76
C GLY A 176 -1.93 8.94 16.16
N THR A 177 -2.82 9.06 15.17
CA THR A 177 -4.18 9.60 15.37
C THR A 177 -5.25 8.52 15.19
N PRO A 178 -6.08 8.24 16.20
CA PRO A 178 -7.23 7.34 16.06
C PRO A 178 -8.31 7.87 15.11
N SER A 179 -8.35 9.19 14.88
CA SER A 179 -9.30 9.87 14.00
C SER A 179 -8.83 9.91 12.54
N GLY A 180 -9.60 10.58 11.65
CA GLY A 180 -9.28 10.69 10.23
C GLY A 180 -8.01 11.47 9.88
N GLY A 181 -7.42 12.21 10.81
CA GLY A 181 -6.23 13.03 10.56
C GLY A 181 -6.55 14.36 9.88
N GLY A 182 -5.75 14.75 8.89
CA GLY A 182 -5.83 16.07 8.23
C GLY A 182 -5.12 17.15 9.04
N VAL A 183 -3.98 16.77 9.64
CA VAL A 183 -3.09 17.62 10.42
C VAL A 183 -1.65 17.24 10.07
N TYR A 184 -0.82 18.21 9.70
CA TYR A 184 0.61 18.00 9.44
C TYR A 184 1.50 18.78 10.39
N PHE A 185 1.05 19.97 10.82
CA PHE A 185 1.73 20.83 11.77
C PHE A 185 0.87 21.09 12.99
N LYS A 186 1.48 21.47 14.10
CA LYS A 186 0.77 21.79 15.35
C LYS A 186 -0.28 22.88 15.19
N GLU A 187 -0.01 23.90 14.37
CA GLU A 187 -0.93 25.01 14.11
C GLU A 187 -2.26 24.54 13.53
N THR A 188 -2.24 23.44 12.74
CA THR A 188 -3.47 22.89 12.15
C THR A 188 -4.46 22.39 13.20
N LEU A 189 -4.01 22.04 14.41
CA LEU A 189 -4.87 21.66 15.53
C LEU A 189 -5.78 22.79 16.00
N GLN A 190 -5.47 24.06 15.70
CA GLN A 190 -6.36 25.19 15.97
C GLN A 190 -7.59 25.16 15.07
N ILE A 191 -7.46 24.56 13.87
CA ILE A 191 -8.54 24.38 12.89
C ILE A 191 -9.25 23.04 13.12
N ARG A 192 -8.49 21.98 13.42
CA ARG A 192 -8.96 20.59 13.59
C ARG A 192 -8.90 20.17 15.07
N LYS A 193 -9.68 20.85 15.89
CA LYS A 193 -9.68 20.68 17.37
C LYS A 193 -10.10 19.27 17.84
N GLU A 194 -10.77 18.50 16.98
CA GLU A 194 -11.18 17.12 17.24
C GLU A 194 -10.05 16.10 17.03
N VAL A 195 -8.96 16.48 16.35
CA VAL A 195 -7.81 15.61 16.12
C VAL A 195 -6.90 15.64 17.35
N PHE A 196 -6.47 14.47 17.76
CA PHE A 196 -5.53 14.28 18.86
C PHE A 196 -4.58 13.12 18.54
N PHE A 197 -3.45 13.12 19.22
CA PHE A 197 -2.44 12.07 19.08
C PHE A 197 -2.43 11.17 20.30
N VAL A 198 -2.02 9.93 20.07
CA VAL A 198 -1.97 8.88 21.09
C VAL A 198 -0.64 8.15 20.92
N GLU A 199 0.05 7.87 22.01
CA GLU A 199 1.12 6.90 22.09
C GLU A 199 0.65 5.76 22.99
N ASP A 200 0.63 4.55 22.44
CA ASP A 200 0.02 3.37 23.04
C ASP A 200 -1.44 3.64 23.43
N ASP A 201 -1.77 3.80 24.71
CA ASP A 201 -3.11 4.09 25.24
C ASP A 201 -3.26 5.52 25.78
N GLU A 202 -2.20 6.33 25.72
CA GLU A 202 -2.18 7.66 26.33
C GLU A 202 -2.23 8.77 25.27
N ARG A 203 -2.99 9.84 25.54
CA ARG A 203 -2.95 11.04 24.71
C ARG A 203 -1.65 11.78 24.93
N VAL A 204 -1.02 12.16 23.82
CA VAL A 204 0.23 12.91 23.81
C VAL A 204 0.08 14.26 23.12
N GLU A 205 0.92 15.22 23.50
CA GLU A 205 0.99 16.52 22.86
C GLU A 205 1.74 16.42 21.53
N PHE A 206 1.27 17.17 20.53
CA PHE A 206 2.00 17.30 19.26
C PHE A 206 3.23 18.22 19.48
N PRO A 207 4.44 17.82 19.07
CA PRO A 207 5.64 18.64 19.23
C PRO A 207 5.54 19.99 18.50
N ASP A 208 6.19 21.03 19.02
CA ASP A 208 6.10 22.39 18.45
C ASP A 208 6.71 22.49 17.03
N ASP A 209 7.78 21.73 16.77
CA ASP A 209 8.52 21.68 15.52
C ASP A 209 8.27 20.37 14.70
N GLY A 210 7.23 19.62 15.07
CA GLY A 210 6.91 18.34 14.44
C GLY A 210 6.24 18.48 13.08
N TYR A 211 6.61 17.59 12.15
CA TYR A 211 5.88 17.33 10.91
C TYR A 211 5.33 15.89 10.94
N VAL A 212 4.03 15.71 10.75
CA VAL A 212 3.35 14.45 11.06
C VAL A 212 3.91 13.25 10.30
N THR A 213 4.30 13.42 9.03
CA THR A 213 4.89 12.34 8.22
C THR A 213 6.19 11.85 8.84
N ASP A 214 7.01 12.77 9.34
CA ASP A 214 8.28 12.44 10.00
C ASP A 214 8.07 11.78 11.36
N LEU A 215 7.15 12.31 12.17
CA LEU A 215 6.83 11.73 13.48
C LEU A 215 6.36 10.28 13.35
N PHE A 216 5.49 9.98 12.38
CA PHE A 216 5.06 8.60 12.14
C PHE A 216 6.22 7.71 11.71
N THR A 217 7.11 8.24 10.88
CA THR A 217 8.29 7.51 10.41
C THR A 217 9.27 7.23 11.53
N ASP A 218 9.53 8.21 12.41
CA ASP A 218 10.45 8.08 13.55
C ASP A 218 9.97 6.97 14.49
N HIS A 219 8.70 7.00 14.89
CA HIS A 219 8.13 5.95 15.74
C HIS A 219 8.10 4.58 15.05
N ALA A 220 7.81 4.51 13.75
CA ALA A 220 7.84 3.27 13.00
C ALA A 220 9.25 2.65 12.99
N ILE A 221 10.28 3.47 12.79
CA ILE A 221 11.69 3.06 12.81
C ILE A 221 12.09 2.56 14.20
N ASP A 222 11.75 3.31 15.25
CA ASP A 222 12.09 2.93 16.63
C ASP A 222 11.41 1.61 17.01
N PHE A 223 10.13 1.44 16.71
CA PHE A 223 9.40 0.20 16.98
C PHE A 223 10.00 -1.00 16.21
N ALA A 224 10.35 -0.82 14.93
CA ALA A 224 10.97 -1.87 14.13
C ALA A 224 12.37 -2.24 14.64
N ARG A 225 13.19 -1.27 15.03
CA ARG A 225 14.52 -1.49 15.62
C ARG A 225 14.45 -2.24 16.95
N ASP A 226 13.49 -1.89 17.82
CA ASP A 226 13.27 -2.57 19.09
C ASP A 226 12.91 -4.04 18.87
N ALA A 227 11.97 -4.33 17.95
CA ALA A 227 11.56 -5.68 17.62
C ALA A 227 12.70 -6.51 17.01
N ALA A 228 13.45 -5.94 16.05
CA ALA A 228 14.61 -6.57 15.42
C ALA A 228 15.72 -6.88 16.46
N SER A 229 16.00 -5.92 17.35
CA SER A 229 16.99 -6.10 18.42
C SER A 229 16.59 -7.19 19.42
N ALA A 230 15.30 -7.41 19.62
CA ALA A 230 14.75 -8.48 20.45
C ALA A 230 14.72 -9.85 19.72
N GLY A 231 15.13 -9.92 18.45
CA GLY A 231 15.08 -11.14 17.62
C GLY A 231 13.65 -11.61 17.33
N ARG A 232 12.65 -10.74 17.40
CA ARG A 232 11.24 -11.06 17.13
C ARG A 232 10.86 -10.68 15.69
N PRO A 233 10.20 -11.55 14.93
CA PRO A 233 9.56 -11.12 13.70
C PRO A 233 8.50 -10.06 14.02
N PHE A 234 8.29 -9.10 13.12
CA PHE A 234 7.32 -8.03 13.38
C PHE A 234 6.38 -7.80 12.19
N PHE A 235 5.19 -7.34 12.51
CA PHE A 235 4.24 -6.71 11.60
C PHE A 235 4.17 -5.23 11.93
N LEU A 236 4.58 -4.39 11.00
CA LEU A 236 4.54 -2.93 11.10
C LEU A 236 3.53 -2.37 10.10
N TYR A 237 2.52 -1.64 10.59
CA TYR A 237 1.61 -0.84 9.77
C TYR A 237 1.96 0.65 9.89
N LEU A 238 2.62 1.20 8.86
CA LEU A 238 2.92 2.63 8.73
C LEU A 238 1.86 3.28 7.84
N ALA A 239 0.93 3.99 8.47
CA ALA A 239 -0.24 4.55 7.82
C ALA A 239 -0.16 6.08 7.77
N HIS A 240 0.42 6.62 6.70
CA HIS A 240 0.55 8.07 6.51
C HIS A 240 -0.81 8.76 6.36
N ILE A 241 -0.86 10.05 6.70
CA ILE A 241 -1.96 10.96 6.33
C ILE A 241 -1.68 11.56 4.95
N ALA A 242 -0.42 11.74 4.59
CA ALA A 242 -0.01 12.30 3.31
C ALA A 242 -0.42 11.38 2.13
N PRO A 243 -0.76 11.96 0.95
CA PRO A 243 -0.90 13.39 0.65
C PRO A 243 -2.32 13.94 0.84
N HIS A 244 -3.18 13.34 1.69
CA HIS A 244 -4.54 13.85 1.99
C HIS A 244 -4.50 15.32 2.40
N TRP A 245 -5.51 16.10 1.97
CA TRP A 245 -5.63 17.49 2.43
C TRP A 245 -5.66 17.61 3.98
N PRO A 246 -5.20 18.75 4.55
CA PRO A 246 -4.81 19.98 3.90
C PRO A 246 -3.46 19.91 3.19
N LEU A 247 -3.32 20.74 2.14
CA LEU A 247 -2.06 20.91 1.44
C LEU A 247 -1.08 21.68 2.35
N GLN A 248 -0.19 20.91 3.01
CA GLN A 248 0.79 21.43 3.96
C GLN A 248 2.07 20.60 3.84
N ALA A 249 3.19 21.23 3.54
CA ALA A 249 4.47 20.56 3.37
C ALA A 249 5.61 21.45 3.88
N LEU A 250 6.79 20.84 4.05
CA LEU A 250 8.00 21.57 4.42
C LEU A 250 8.44 22.48 3.25
N PRO A 251 8.91 23.70 3.53
CA PRO A 251 9.28 24.65 2.48
C PRO A 251 10.31 24.09 1.50
N GLU A 252 11.32 23.38 1.98
CA GLU A 252 12.37 22.76 1.16
C GLU A 252 11.84 21.69 0.19
N ASP A 253 10.76 21.01 0.54
CA ASP A 253 10.12 20.04 -0.35
C ASP A 253 9.22 20.73 -1.38
N ILE A 254 8.55 21.85 -1.00
CA ILE A 254 7.74 22.64 -1.94
C ILE A 254 8.62 23.28 -3.01
N GLU A 255 9.78 23.85 -2.64
CA GLU A 255 10.72 24.52 -3.56
C GLU A 255 11.15 23.61 -4.73
N LYS A 256 11.22 22.28 -4.54
CA LYS A 256 11.54 21.33 -5.61
C LYS A 256 10.51 21.32 -6.75
N TYR A 257 9.27 21.68 -6.46
CA TYR A 257 8.13 21.54 -7.36
C TYR A 257 7.53 22.87 -7.81
N GLU A 258 7.96 24.00 -7.28
CA GLU A 258 7.50 25.32 -7.72
C GLU A 258 7.72 25.52 -9.23
N GLY A 259 6.66 25.96 -9.93
CA GLY A 259 6.67 26.18 -11.37
C GLY A 259 6.65 24.90 -12.23
N ARG A 260 6.84 23.71 -11.65
CA ARG A 260 6.85 22.44 -12.39
C ARG A 260 5.48 22.13 -13.02
N TYR A 261 4.41 22.62 -12.43
CA TYR A 261 3.02 22.37 -12.83
C TYR A 261 2.39 23.51 -13.64
N ASP A 262 3.16 24.54 -14.03
CA ASP A 262 2.70 25.64 -14.90
C ASP A 262 2.29 25.16 -16.30
N ILE A 263 2.74 23.97 -16.70
CA ILE A 263 2.33 23.28 -17.93
C ILE A 263 0.87 22.79 -17.90
N GLY A 264 0.27 22.69 -16.71
CA GLY A 264 -1.12 22.32 -16.47
C GLY A 264 -1.42 20.83 -16.49
N TRP A 265 -2.60 20.50 -15.94
CA TRP A 265 -3.05 19.10 -15.79
C TRP A 265 -3.23 18.33 -17.09
N ASP A 266 -3.65 18.98 -18.20
CA ASP A 266 -3.82 18.29 -19.48
C ASP A 266 -2.47 17.76 -20.00
N ALA A 267 -1.42 18.58 -19.92
CA ALA A 267 -0.07 18.18 -20.34
C ALA A 267 0.54 17.14 -19.39
N VAL A 268 0.28 17.27 -18.07
CA VAL A 268 0.73 16.29 -17.08
C VAL A 268 0.06 14.94 -17.32
N ARG A 269 -1.25 14.89 -17.53
CA ARG A 269 -1.98 13.64 -17.85
C ARG A 269 -1.41 12.94 -19.06
N GLU A 270 -1.19 13.69 -20.15
CA GLU A 270 -0.63 13.13 -21.38
C GLU A 270 0.80 12.60 -21.18
N ALA A 271 1.63 13.33 -20.43
CA ALA A 271 2.98 12.91 -20.13
C ALA A 271 3.02 11.64 -19.24
N ARG A 272 2.16 11.55 -18.22
CA ARG A 272 2.02 10.38 -17.35
C ARG A 272 1.56 9.16 -18.15
N TYR A 273 0.53 9.31 -18.98
CA TYR A 273 0.02 8.25 -19.85
C TYR A 273 1.11 7.70 -20.79
N ARG A 274 1.88 8.56 -21.44
CA ARG A 274 2.99 8.15 -22.30
C ARG A 274 4.04 7.36 -21.52
N ARG A 275 4.43 7.83 -20.34
CA ARG A 275 5.39 7.09 -19.49
C ARG A 275 4.85 5.75 -19.03
N GLN A 276 3.56 5.64 -18.71
CA GLN A 276 2.93 4.37 -18.37
C GLN A 276 3.00 3.36 -19.52
N LEU A 277 2.83 3.82 -20.76
CA LEU A 277 3.05 3.00 -21.96
C LEU A 277 4.51 2.58 -22.12
N ASP A 278 5.44 3.54 -21.97
CA ASP A 278 6.88 3.30 -22.15
C ASP A 278 7.44 2.30 -21.16
N ILE A 279 6.96 2.31 -19.91
CA ILE A 279 7.37 1.35 -18.86
C ILE A 279 6.55 0.05 -18.87
N GLY A 280 5.59 -0.11 -19.78
CA GLY A 280 4.76 -1.31 -19.91
C GLY A 280 3.75 -1.52 -18.78
N LEU A 281 3.40 -0.46 -18.03
CA LEU A 281 2.45 -0.55 -16.92
C LEU A 281 1.01 -0.74 -17.41
N ILE A 282 0.67 -0.16 -18.55
CA ILE A 282 -0.64 -0.22 -19.19
C ILE A 282 -0.52 -0.78 -20.61
N ASP A 283 -1.59 -1.39 -21.09
CA ASP A 283 -1.66 -1.91 -22.46
C ASP A 283 -1.90 -0.75 -23.45
N PRO A 284 -1.18 -0.67 -24.57
CA PRO A 284 -1.40 0.37 -25.60
C PRO A 284 -2.82 0.44 -26.17
N LYS A 285 -3.61 -0.61 -26.02
CA LYS A 285 -5.03 -0.62 -26.46
C LYS A 285 -5.95 0.16 -25.51
N TRP A 286 -5.53 0.47 -24.28
CA TRP A 286 -6.30 1.27 -23.33
C TRP A 286 -6.05 2.76 -23.57
N PRO A 287 -6.99 3.51 -24.13
CA PRO A 287 -6.76 4.94 -24.42
C PRO A 287 -6.74 5.76 -23.12
N LEU A 288 -6.09 6.91 -23.17
CA LEU A 288 -6.21 7.88 -22.09
C LEU A 288 -7.67 8.33 -21.97
N SER A 289 -8.26 8.24 -20.76
CA SER A 289 -9.60 8.75 -20.53
C SER A 289 -9.71 10.25 -20.85
N PRO A 290 -10.83 10.75 -21.34
CA PRO A 290 -11.08 12.18 -21.44
C PRO A 290 -10.88 12.88 -20.09
N ARG A 291 -10.52 14.16 -20.12
CA ARG A 291 -10.57 15.00 -18.92
C ARG A 291 -11.99 14.93 -18.32
N ASP A 292 -12.11 14.92 -17.00
CA ASP A 292 -13.42 14.92 -16.34
C ASP A 292 -14.25 16.12 -16.84
N PRO A 293 -15.55 15.93 -17.14
CA PRO A 293 -16.40 16.98 -17.70
C PRO A 293 -16.51 18.24 -16.85
N GLU A 294 -16.30 18.14 -15.54
CA GLU A 294 -16.30 19.29 -14.63
C GLU A 294 -14.98 20.06 -14.63
N ALA A 295 -13.88 19.44 -15.07
CA ALA A 295 -12.58 20.08 -15.19
C ALA A 295 -12.50 20.95 -16.45
N LYS A 296 -12.16 22.23 -16.29
CA LYS A 296 -11.92 23.11 -17.43
C LYS A 296 -10.58 22.79 -18.10
N PRO A 297 -10.42 23.10 -19.40
CA PRO A 297 -9.11 23.10 -20.04
C PRO A 297 -8.16 24.06 -19.31
N TRP A 298 -6.89 23.65 -19.11
CA TRP A 298 -5.89 24.51 -18.48
C TRP A 298 -5.77 25.88 -19.11
N ASP A 299 -5.71 25.92 -20.45
CA ASP A 299 -5.56 27.16 -21.21
C ASP A 299 -6.79 28.11 -21.12
N ALA A 300 -7.93 27.59 -20.69
CA ALA A 300 -9.15 28.38 -20.45
C ALA A 300 -9.20 29.00 -19.04
N MET A 301 -8.25 28.66 -18.16
CA MET A 301 -8.19 29.21 -16.80
C MET A 301 -7.53 30.60 -16.80
N PRO A 302 -8.03 31.56 -15.98
CA PRO A 302 -7.34 32.82 -15.72
C PRO A 302 -5.93 32.60 -15.17
N GLU A 303 -5.01 33.52 -15.43
CA GLU A 303 -3.60 33.41 -15.04
C GLU A 303 -3.44 33.25 -13.49
N ASP A 304 -4.15 34.07 -12.72
CA ASP A 304 -4.15 34.00 -11.26
C ASP A 304 -4.64 32.66 -10.73
N ALA A 305 -5.68 32.08 -11.35
CA ALA A 305 -6.15 30.74 -11.01
C ALA A 305 -5.14 29.66 -11.40
N ARG A 306 -4.46 29.78 -12.54
CA ARG A 306 -3.40 28.85 -12.95
C ARG A 306 -2.24 28.86 -11.95
N ASN A 307 -1.82 30.03 -11.52
CA ASN A 307 -0.74 30.18 -10.55
C ASN A 307 -1.10 29.52 -9.21
N ASP A 308 -2.31 29.76 -8.68
CA ASP A 308 -2.79 29.12 -7.45
C ASP A 308 -2.88 27.60 -7.59
N LEU A 309 -3.44 27.10 -8.69
CA LEU A 309 -3.63 25.67 -8.92
C LEU A 309 -2.31 24.94 -9.21
N SER A 310 -1.37 25.56 -9.92
CA SER A 310 -0.01 25.04 -10.09
C SER A 310 0.69 24.90 -8.74
N TYR A 311 0.60 25.91 -7.87
CA TYR A 311 1.20 25.89 -6.54
C TYR A 311 0.56 24.84 -5.63
N ARG A 312 -0.78 24.62 -5.68
CA ARG A 312 -1.45 23.54 -4.95
C ARG A 312 -0.88 22.17 -5.33
N GLN A 313 -0.67 21.93 -6.61
CA GLN A 313 -0.08 20.67 -7.07
C GLN A 313 1.39 20.54 -6.65
N ALA A 314 2.13 21.63 -6.58
CA ALA A 314 3.50 21.63 -6.06
C ALA A 314 3.53 21.20 -4.58
N VAL A 315 2.61 21.71 -3.75
CA VAL A 315 2.50 21.31 -2.33
C VAL A 315 2.06 19.83 -2.20
N TYR A 316 1.12 19.38 -3.04
CA TYR A 316 0.73 17.96 -3.08
C TYR A 316 1.91 17.06 -3.45
N ALA A 317 2.67 17.43 -4.47
CA ALA A 317 3.85 16.69 -4.89
C ALA A 317 4.92 16.64 -3.78
N ALA A 318 5.10 17.74 -3.04
CA ALA A 318 5.99 17.79 -1.87
C ALA A 318 5.55 16.82 -0.76
N GLN A 319 4.24 16.65 -0.54
CA GLN A 319 3.72 15.67 0.42
C GLN A 319 3.99 14.23 -0.03
N VAL A 320 3.89 13.94 -1.34
CA VAL A 320 4.23 12.63 -1.92
C VAL A 320 5.74 12.35 -1.83
N ASP A 321 6.58 13.33 -2.17
CA ASP A 321 8.05 13.25 -2.01
C ASP A 321 8.43 12.95 -0.55
N ARG A 322 7.76 13.58 0.42
CA ARG A 322 8.03 13.32 1.84
C ARG A 322 7.69 11.90 2.27
N ILE A 323 6.65 11.28 1.69
CA ILE A 323 6.39 9.84 1.88
C ILE A 323 7.56 9.01 1.34
N ASP A 324 8.06 9.34 0.16
CA ASP A 324 9.21 8.63 -0.42
C ASP A 324 10.46 8.73 0.45
N GLN A 325 10.75 9.93 0.99
CA GLN A 325 11.83 10.13 1.95
C GLN A 325 11.62 9.29 3.23
N SER A 326 10.39 9.23 3.73
CA SER A 326 9.98 8.37 4.85
C SER A 326 10.32 6.90 4.58
N VAL A 327 9.92 6.40 3.40
CA VAL A 327 10.24 5.02 2.97
C VAL A 327 11.74 4.80 2.91
N GLY A 328 12.50 5.75 2.36
CA GLY A 328 13.96 5.68 2.31
C GLY A 328 14.61 5.56 3.70
N ARG A 329 14.13 6.36 4.67
CA ARG A 329 14.60 6.31 6.06
C ARG A 329 14.28 4.97 6.73
N LEU A 330 13.06 4.44 6.55
CA LEU A 330 12.66 3.15 7.10
C LEU A 330 13.48 2.00 6.50
N VAL A 331 13.66 1.97 5.18
CA VAL A 331 14.48 0.96 4.49
C VAL A 331 15.91 1.00 4.99
N SER A 332 16.53 2.19 5.11
CA SER A 332 17.90 2.33 5.66
C SER A 332 17.99 1.82 7.09
N ALA A 333 16.99 2.07 7.92
CA ALA A 333 16.96 1.57 9.29
C ALA A 333 16.86 0.03 9.36
N LEU A 334 16.11 -0.59 8.43
CA LEU A 334 16.02 -2.05 8.30
C LEU A 334 17.35 -2.65 7.78
N GLU A 335 18.02 -1.97 6.85
CA GLU A 335 19.36 -2.36 6.36
C GLU A 335 20.38 -2.33 7.52
N GLU A 336 20.44 -1.22 8.29
CA GLU A 336 21.32 -1.06 9.45
C GLU A 336 21.06 -2.13 10.53
N ALA A 337 19.81 -2.53 10.72
CA ALA A 337 19.42 -3.59 11.65
C ALA A 337 19.70 -5.01 11.11
N GLY A 338 20.14 -5.15 9.84
CA GLY A 338 20.32 -6.45 9.18
C GLY A 338 19.02 -7.22 8.95
N ALA A 339 17.89 -6.52 8.93
CA ALA A 339 16.56 -7.11 8.84
C ALA A 339 15.94 -7.05 7.43
N LEU A 340 16.46 -6.18 6.52
CA LEU A 340 15.80 -5.88 5.24
C LEU A 340 15.66 -7.11 4.35
N GLU A 341 16.68 -7.99 4.26
CA GLU A 341 16.66 -9.14 3.35
C GLU A 341 15.46 -10.07 3.64
N ASN A 342 15.15 -10.30 4.92
CA ASN A 342 13.98 -11.09 5.35
C ASN A 342 12.81 -10.19 5.79
N THR A 343 12.59 -9.08 5.11
CA THR A 343 11.44 -8.19 5.32
C THR A 343 10.66 -8.01 4.01
N ILE A 344 9.37 -8.36 4.03
CA ILE A 344 8.47 -7.98 2.94
C ILE A 344 7.88 -6.60 3.22
N ILE A 345 7.97 -5.72 2.23
CA ILE A 345 7.42 -4.36 2.27
C ILE A 345 6.32 -4.24 1.23
N PHE A 346 5.11 -3.93 1.67
CA PHE A 346 3.98 -3.56 0.82
C PHE A 346 3.77 -2.05 0.87
N PHE A 347 3.57 -1.44 -0.28
CA PHE A 347 3.18 -0.03 -0.40
C PHE A 347 1.90 0.11 -1.23
N LEU A 348 0.95 0.94 -0.76
CA LEU A 348 -0.31 1.19 -1.48
C LEU A 348 -0.95 2.54 -1.07
N SER A 349 -1.99 2.95 -1.83
CA SER A 349 -2.91 4.03 -1.46
C SER A 349 -4.28 3.48 -1.04
N ASP A 350 -4.95 4.16 -0.11
CA ASP A 350 -6.26 3.72 0.41
C ASP A 350 -7.45 4.07 -0.50
N ASN A 351 -7.30 4.97 -1.44
CA ASN A 351 -8.25 5.29 -2.52
C ASN A 351 -7.53 6.10 -3.61
N GLY A 352 -8.23 6.40 -4.69
CA GLY A 352 -7.75 7.37 -5.68
C GLY A 352 -7.60 8.77 -5.08
N CYS A 353 -6.99 9.69 -5.82
CA CYS A 353 -6.77 11.07 -5.38
C CYS A 353 -8.08 11.78 -5.04
N SER A 354 -8.02 12.74 -4.12
CA SER A 354 -9.20 13.44 -3.61
C SER A 354 -9.59 14.65 -4.47
N ALA A 355 -10.79 14.61 -5.03
CA ALA A 355 -11.42 15.75 -5.71
C ALA A 355 -12.28 16.61 -4.76
N GLU A 356 -12.13 16.44 -3.44
CA GLU A 356 -12.94 17.16 -2.46
C GLU A 356 -12.76 18.68 -2.59
N GLY A 357 -13.89 19.39 -2.66
CA GLY A 357 -13.94 20.80 -3.02
C GLY A 357 -14.38 21.06 -4.45
N GLY A 358 -14.44 20.03 -5.30
CA GLY A 358 -14.80 20.14 -6.72
C GLY A 358 -13.78 20.92 -7.54
N PRO A 359 -14.20 21.53 -8.66
CA PRO A 359 -13.31 22.33 -9.49
C PRO A 359 -12.60 23.44 -8.72
N GLY A 360 -11.26 23.49 -8.84
CA GLY A 360 -10.41 24.43 -8.12
C GLY A 360 -10.15 24.10 -6.66
N GLY A 361 -10.78 23.05 -6.12
CA GLY A 361 -10.65 22.68 -4.72
C GLY A 361 -11.28 23.67 -3.74
N PHE A 362 -10.97 23.52 -2.46
CA PHE A 362 -11.35 24.49 -1.43
C PHE A 362 -10.13 25.18 -0.82
N SER A 363 -10.34 26.36 -0.26
CA SER A 363 -9.38 27.04 0.60
C SER A 363 -10.10 27.50 1.87
N ARG A 364 -9.65 26.97 2.98
CA ARG A 364 -10.14 27.26 4.34
C ARG A 364 -8.90 27.44 5.20
N GLY A 365 -9.04 27.87 6.44
CA GLY A 365 -7.89 28.07 7.32
C GLY A 365 -7.94 29.42 7.98
N MET A 366 -6.81 29.87 8.51
CA MET A 366 -6.70 31.21 9.06
C MET A 366 -6.69 32.25 7.92
N GLU A 367 -7.31 33.40 8.15
CA GLU A 367 -7.37 34.47 7.14
C GLU A 367 -5.97 34.88 6.68
N GLY A 368 -5.74 34.86 5.37
CA GLY A 368 -4.46 35.24 4.77
C GLY A 368 -3.32 34.22 4.90
N ALA A 369 -3.59 33.02 5.46
CA ALA A 369 -2.57 31.98 5.57
C ALA A 369 -2.15 31.45 4.19
N PRO A 370 -0.85 31.48 3.83
CA PRO A 370 -0.37 30.91 2.57
C PRO A 370 -0.61 29.41 2.52
N ILE A 371 -1.02 28.89 1.34
CA ILE A 371 -1.10 27.44 1.09
C ILE A 371 0.28 26.82 1.33
N GLY A 372 0.31 25.63 1.87
CA GLY A 372 1.56 24.93 2.25
C GLY A 372 1.93 25.07 3.72
N THR A 373 1.39 26.06 4.44
CA THR A 373 1.70 26.31 5.85
C THR A 373 0.72 25.63 6.80
N GLY A 374 1.12 25.40 8.06
CA GLY A 374 0.28 24.81 9.11
C GLY A 374 -1.00 25.58 9.45
N SER A 375 -1.09 26.85 9.09
CA SER A 375 -2.27 27.70 9.26
C SER A 375 -3.22 27.68 8.05
N SER A 376 -2.81 27.10 6.92
CA SER A 376 -3.65 26.93 5.73
C SER A 376 -4.48 25.65 5.83
N TYR A 377 -5.57 25.59 5.08
CA TYR A 377 -6.41 24.40 4.99
C TYR A 377 -7.04 24.34 3.60
N ALA A 378 -6.34 23.71 2.65
CA ALA A 378 -6.69 23.72 1.24
C ALA A 378 -6.66 22.31 0.66
N SER A 379 -7.38 22.06 -0.45
CA SER A 379 -7.34 20.83 -1.23
C SER A 379 -6.79 21.10 -2.63
N VAL A 380 -6.35 20.02 -3.29
CA VAL A 380 -5.74 20.07 -4.62
C VAL A 380 -6.76 20.34 -5.73
N GLY A 381 -8.03 19.92 -5.53
CA GLY A 381 -9.12 20.11 -6.47
C GLY A 381 -9.30 18.98 -7.48
N LEU A 382 -10.45 19.00 -8.15
CA LEU A 382 -10.90 17.95 -9.06
C LEU A 382 -9.96 17.75 -10.24
N GLU A 383 -9.45 18.84 -10.81
CA GLU A 383 -8.62 18.81 -12.02
C GLU A 383 -7.33 18.03 -11.76
N TRP A 384 -6.66 18.31 -10.66
CA TRP A 384 -5.44 17.61 -10.29
C TRP A 384 -5.70 16.19 -9.77
N ALA A 385 -6.83 15.95 -9.10
CA ALA A 385 -7.24 14.60 -8.74
C ALA A 385 -7.41 13.73 -10.01
N ASN A 386 -8.07 14.26 -11.05
CA ASN A 386 -8.18 13.59 -12.35
C ASN A 386 -6.81 13.36 -13.03
N ALA A 387 -5.84 14.25 -12.82
CA ALA A 387 -4.48 14.06 -13.31
C ALA A 387 -3.71 12.98 -12.54
N SER A 388 -3.87 12.94 -11.22
CA SER A 388 -3.24 11.95 -10.34
C SER A 388 -3.73 10.52 -10.60
N ASP A 389 -4.98 10.34 -11.03
CA ASP A 389 -5.55 9.02 -11.33
C ASP A 389 -5.41 8.60 -12.82
N THR A 390 -4.51 9.26 -13.58
CA THR A 390 -4.20 8.88 -14.96
C THR A 390 -3.80 7.38 -15.05
N PRO A 391 -4.33 6.59 -16.03
CA PRO A 391 -5.12 7.00 -17.21
C PRO A 391 -6.62 6.96 -17.00
N PHE A 392 -7.09 6.65 -15.81
CA PHE A 392 -8.45 6.32 -15.50
C PHE A 392 -9.38 7.54 -15.43
N ARG A 393 -10.67 7.28 -15.53
CA ARG A 393 -11.73 8.25 -15.23
C ARG A 393 -12.11 8.18 -13.76
N LYS A 394 -12.62 9.30 -13.24
CA LYS A 394 -13.02 9.44 -11.82
C LYS A 394 -11.84 9.42 -10.85
N PHE A 395 -12.16 9.41 -9.57
CA PHE A 395 -11.26 9.63 -8.45
C PHE A 395 -11.93 9.11 -7.16
N LYS A 396 -11.33 9.32 -5.99
CA LYS A 396 -11.86 8.98 -4.66
C LYS A 396 -13.39 9.03 -4.59
N MET A 397 -14.01 8.08 -3.91
CA MET A 397 -15.43 7.83 -3.73
C MET A 397 -16.13 7.13 -4.91
N SER A 398 -15.58 7.17 -6.10
CA SER A 398 -16.10 6.40 -7.24
C SER A 398 -15.57 4.96 -7.20
N VAL A 399 -16.39 4.00 -7.64
CA VAL A 399 -15.96 2.61 -7.83
C VAL A 399 -15.57 2.28 -9.28
N HIS A 400 -15.45 3.31 -10.13
CA HIS A 400 -14.69 3.24 -11.38
C HIS A 400 -13.19 3.15 -11.07
N GLU A 401 -12.39 2.74 -12.07
CA GLU A 401 -10.97 2.47 -11.87
C GLU A 401 -10.21 3.63 -11.19
N GLY A 402 -10.46 4.90 -11.55
CA GLY A 402 -9.77 6.03 -10.93
C GLY A 402 -10.03 6.20 -9.43
N GLY A 403 -11.15 5.66 -8.92
CA GLY A 403 -11.42 5.71 -7.47
C GLY A 403 -10.88 4.51 -6.70
N ILE A 404 -10.69 3.35 -7.38
CA ILE A 404 -10.30 2.09 -6.73
C ILE A 404 -8.90 1.58 -7.10
N ALA A 405 -8.34 1.96 -8.24
CA ALA A 405 -6.99 1.54 -8.62
C ALA A 405 -5.95 2.16 -7.67
N SER A 406 -5.12 1.33 -7.10
CA SER A 406 -4.05 1.73 -6.19
C SER A 406 -2.69 1.39 -6.78
N PRO A 407 -1.69 2.29 -6.69
CA PRO A 407 -0.31 1.87 -6.92
C PRO A 407 0.05 0.85 -5.84
N PHE A 408 0.45 -0.36 -6.24
CA PHE A 408 0.83 -1.41 -5.30
C PHE A 408 2.20 -1.97 -5.63
N ILE A 409 3.09 -1.92 -4.63
CA ILE A 409 4.45 -2.47 -4.68
C ILE A 409 4.57 -3.56 -3.60
N ALA A 410 5.14 -4.71 -3.97
CA ALA A 410 5.58 -5.73 -3.04
C ALA A 410 7.09 -5.93 -3.22
N HIS A 411 7.87 -5.69 -2.16
CA HIS A 411 9.31 -5.82 -2.15
C HIS A 411 9.75 -6.80 -1.07
N TRP A 412 10.46 -7.85 -1.46
CA TRP A 412 11.02 -8.83 -0.51
C TRP A 412 12.28 -9.46 -1.13
N PRO A 413 13.47 -9.04 -0.72
CA PRO A 413 14.73 -9.51 -1.29
C PRO A 413 14.88 -11.03 -1.31
N ASP A 414 14.56 -11.72 -0.20
CA ASP A 414 14.70 -13.17 -0.07
C ASP A 414 13.54 -13.96 -0.68
N GLY A 415 12.33 -13.37 -0.82
CA GLY A 415 11.13 -14.13 -1.18
C GLY A 415 10.58 -13.86 -2.58
N ILE A 416 10.90 -12.73 -3.22
CA ILE A 416 10.41 -12.38 -4.56
C ILE A 416 11.53 -12.54 -5.58
N ALA A 417 11.43 -13.60 -6.42
CA ALA A 417 12.43 -13.86 -7.47
C ALA A 417 12.22 -12.99 -8.73
N ARG A 418 11.00 -12.54 -9.00
CA ARG A 418 10.58 -11.77 -10.19
C ARG A 418 10.86 -10.27 -10.04
N LYS A 419 12.09 -9.89 -9.68
CA LYS A 419 12.47 -8.50 -9.40
C LYS A 419 12.26 -7.60 -10.62
N GLY A 420 11.62 -6.44 -10.40
CA GLY A 420 11.31 -5.43 -11.42
C GLY A 420 10.14 -5.79 -12.34
N ALA A 421 9.51 -6.95 -12.16
CA ALA A 421 8.38 -7.35 -13.00
C ALA A 421 7.09 -6.57 -12.67
N ILE A 422 6.18 -6.56 -13.64
CA ILE A 422 4.82 -6.07 -13.47
C ILE A 422 3.89 -7.28 -13.40
N GLU A 423 3.08 -7.35 -12.36
CA GLU A 423 2.03 -8.34 -12.18
C GLU A 423 0.70 -7.77 -12.65
N HIS A 424 0.04 -8.48 -13.56
CA HIS A 424 -1.22 -8.02 -14.16
C HIS A 424 -2.46 -8.75 -13.62
N GLN A 425 -2.29 -9.68 -12.67
CA GLN A 425 -3.42 -10.31 -12.02
C GLN A 425 -4.15 -9.30 -11.10
N PRO A 426 -5.49 -9.36 -11.02
CA PRO A 426 -6.24 -8.51 -10.11
C PRO A 426 -5.90 -8.82 -8.66
N GLY A 427 -5.58 -7.78 -7.88
CA GLY A 427 -5.44 -7.81 -6.43
C GLY A 427 -6.42 -6.85 -5.76
N HIS A 428 -6.68 -7.08 -4.47
CA HIS A 428 -7.56 -6.24 -3.68
C HIS A 428 -7.04 -6.15 -2.23
N VAL A 429 -7.34 -5.07 -1.53
CA VAL A 429 -6.87 -4.86 -0.15
C VAL A 429 -7.28 -5.98 0.83
N ILE A 430 -8.40 -6.71 0.57
CA ILE A 430 -8.79 -7.88 1.38
C ILE A 430 -7.77 -9.03 1.29
N ASP A 431 -6.91 -9.05 0.29
CA ASP A 431 -5.92 -10.10 0.04
C ASP A 431 -4.73 -10.03 1.01
N LEU A 432 -4.53 -8.87 1.64
CA LEU A 432 -3.38 -8.67 2.54
C LEU A 432 -3.48 -9.51 3.82
N MET A 433 -4.67 -9.70 4.37
CA MET A 433 -4.86 -10.59 5.53
C MET A 433 -4.41 -12.04 5.22
N PRO A 434 -4.98 -12.76 4.23
CA PRO A 434 -4.52 -14.11 3.93
C PRO A 434 -3.05 -14.17 3.48
N THR A 435 -2.52 -13.14 2.83
CA THR A 435 -1.10 -13.05 2.48
C THR A 435 -0.22 -13.00 3.74
N CYS A 436 -0.55 -12.13 4.70
CA CYS A 436 0.20 -12.03 5.96
C CYS A 436 0.13 -13.33 6.77
N LEU A 437 -1.04 -13.99 6.80
CA LEU A 437 -1.20 -15.27 7.48
C LEU A 437 -0.32 -16.36 6.86
N GLU A 438 -0.29 -16.46 5.53
CA GLU A 438 0.53 -17.44 4.83
C GLU A 438 2.02 -17.19 5.07
N LEU A 439 2.49 -15.95 4.94
CA LEU A 439 3.87 -15.56 5.19
C LEU A 439 4.33 -15.84 6.63
N ALA A 440 3.44 -15.66 7.58
CA ALA A 440 3.70 -15.88 8.99
C ALA A 440 3.51 -17.33 9.44
N GLY A 441 2.96 -18.21 8.58
CA GLY A 441 2.51 -19.55 9.00
C GLY A 441 1.46 -19.50 10.10
N ALA A 442 0.64 -18.43 10.15
CA ALA A 442 -0.34 -18.18 11.19
C ALA A 442 -1.74 -18.64 10.77
N GLY A 443 -2.53 -19.10 11.74
CA GLY A 443 -3.93 -19.44 11.53
C GLY A 443 -4.85 -18.25 11.80
N TYR A 444 -5.98 -18.20 11.06
CA TYR A 444 -7.03 -17.23 11.35
C TYR A 444 -7.85 -17.68 12.56
N PRO A 445 -8.07 -16.85 13.60
CA PRO A 445 -8.83 -17.24 14.78
C PRO A 445 -10.29 -17.59 14.47
N ALA A 446 -10.80 -18.68 15.00
CA ALA A 446 -12.21 -19.09 14.83
C ALA A 446 -13.17 -18.25 15.69
N ASP A 447 -12.68 -17.68 16.77
CA ASP A 447 -13.42 -16.76 17.64
C ASP A 447 -12.53 -15.63 18.14
N ARG A 448 -13.15 -14.53 18.58
CA ARG A 448 -12.56 -13.40 19.28
C ARG A 448 -13.33 -13.21 20.58
N ASP A 449 -12.68 -13.48 21.72
CA ASP A 449 -13.30 -13.37 23.05
C ASP A 449 -14.62 -14.15 23.20
N GLY A 450 -14.69 -15.32 22.54
CA GLY A 450 -15.89 -16.19 22.53
C GLY A 450 -16.96 -15.79 21.52
N VAL A 451 -16.71 -14.76 20.68
CA VAL A 451 -17.59 -14.37 19.56
C VAL A 451 -17.08 -15.01 18.26
N PRO A 452 -17.88 -15.84 17.57
CA PRO A 452 -17.47 -16.43 16.29
C PRO A 452 -17.10 -15.38 15.26
N THR A 453 -15.92 -15.51 14.66
CA THR A 453 -15.38 -14.57 13.67
C THR A 453 -15.95 -14.82 12.27
N ILE A 454 -15.85 -13.81 11.40
CA ILE A 454 -16.14 -13.94 9.98
C ILE A 454 -14.82 -14.33 9.29
N PRO A 455 -14.79 -15.43 8.50
CA PRO A 455 -13.56 -15.81 7.76
C PRO A 455 -13.17 -14.75 6.73
N PRO A 456 -11.86 -14.57 6.44
CA PRO A 456 -11.41 -13.62 5.44
C PRO A 456 -11.90 -13.98 4.04
N GLU A 457 -12.23 -12.97 3.24
CA GLU A 457 -12.79 -13.08 1.89
C GLU A 457 -11.69 -13.06 0.80
N GLY A 458 -10.51 -12.53 1.14
CA GLY A 458 -9.40 -12.35 0.22
C GLY A 458 -8.71 -13.65 -0.22
N ARG A 459 -7.77 -13.52 -1.13
CA ARG A 459 -6.86 -14.56 -1.59
C ARG A 459 -5.43 -14.15 -1.36
N SER A 460 -4.57 -15.08 -0.95
CA SER A 460 -3.15 -14.78 -0.78
C SER A 460 -2.51 -14.32 -2.10
N LEU A 461 -1.65 -13.31 -2.02
CA LEU A 461 -0.85 -12.80 -3.13
C LEU A 461 0.46 -13.59 -3.31
N VAL A 462 0.82 -14.47 -2.38
CA VAL A 462 2.09 -15.25 -2.42
C VAL A 462 2.28 -16.01 -3.74
N PRO A 463 1.26 -16.65 -4.34
CA PRO A 463 1.42 -17.30 -5.65
C PRO A 463 1.94 -16.35 -6.75
N ALA A 464 1.52 -15.08 -6.76
CA ALA A 464 1.98 -14.10 -7.73
C ALA A 464 3.47 -13.76 -7.60
N PHE A 465 4.10 -13.98 -6.44
CA PHE A 465 5.54 -13.73 -6.24
C PHE A 465 6.43 -14.62 -7.10
N SER A 466 5.93 -15.81 -7.44
CA SER A 466 6.55 -16.74 -8.40
C SER A 466 5.92 -16.71 -9.80
N GLY A 467 4.84 -15.94 -9.99
CA GLY A 467 4.10 -15.84 -11.26
C GLY A 467 3.01 -16.90 -11.42
N GLU A 468 2.64 -17.55 -10.33
CA GLU A 468 1.53 -18.49 -10.31
C GLU A 468 0.18 -17.74 -10.24
N PRO A 469 -0.91 -18.34 -10.75
CA PRO A 469 -2.21 -17.70 -10.77
C PRO A 469 -2.82 -17.56 -9.36
N ILE A 470 -3.51 -16.44 -9.14
CA ILE A 470 -4.39 -16.24 -7.99
C ILE A 470 -5.79 -16.68 -8.41
N ASP A 471 -6.31 -17.76 -7.82
CA ASP A 471 -7.66 -18.26 -8.11
C ASP A 471 -8.72 -17.32 -7.51
N ARG A 472 -9.41 -16.58 -8.39
CA ARG A 472 -10.38 -15.55 -8.00
C ARG A 472 -11.63 -15.62 -8.86
N ASP A 473 -12.77 -15.79 -8.21
CA ASP A 473 -14.07 -15.80 -8.88
C ASP A 473 -14.56 -14.38 -9.20
N ALA A 474 -14.64 -13.50 -8.22
CA ALA A 474 -15.06 -12.11 -8.40
C ALA A 474 -14.49 -11.17 -7.31
N LEU A 475 -14.58 -9.87 -7.60
CA LEU A 475 -14.36 -8.76 -6.67
C LEU A 475 -15.60 -7.86 -6.65
N PHE A 476 -15.91 -7.26 -5.51
CA PHE A 476 -17.13 -6.48 -5.30
C PHE A 476 -16.83 -5.17 -4.60
N TRP A 477 -17.56 -4.12 -4.97
CA TRP A 477 -17.47 -2.79 -4.37
C TRP A 477 -18.85 -2.21 -4.14
N GLU A 478 -18.99 -1.50 -3.06
CA GLU A 478 -20.03 -0.52 -2.80
C GLU A 478 -19.47 0.63 -1.95
N HIS A 479 -19.78 1.86 -2.34
CA HIS A 479 -19.57 3.03 -1.52
C HIS A 479 -20.57 4.14 -1.88
N GLN A 480 -21.40 4.54 -0.91
CA GLN A 480 -22.41 5.60 -1.10
C GLN A 480 -23.35 5.36 -2.30
N GLY A 481 -23.78 4.12 -2.50
CA GLY A 481 -24.65 3.71 -3.61
C GLY A 481 -23.92 3.50 -4.95
N ASN A 482 -22.66 3.93 -5.07
CA ASN A 482 -21.81 3.50 -6.19
C ASN A 482 -21.48 2.03 -6.01
N ARG A 483 -21.67 1.23 -7.05
CA ARG A 483 -21.60 -0.24 -6.95
C ARG A 483 -20.85 -0.84 -8.12
N ALA A 484 -20.08 -1.90 -7.88
CA ALA A 484 -19.40 -2.62 -8.95
C ALA A 484 -19.16 -4.09 -8.59
N VAL A 485 -19.05 -4.92 -9.63
CA VAL A 485 -18.55 -6.28 -9.58
C VAL A 485 -17.61 -6.52 -10.75
N ARG A 486 -16.47 -7.18 -10.50
CA ARG A 486 -15.55 -7.66 -11.52
C ARG A 486 -15.48 -9.17 -11.47
N ALA A 487 -15.72 -9.83 -12.59
CA ALA A 487 -15.56 -11.28 -12.77
C ALA A 487 -14.81 -11.55 -14.07
N GLY A 488 -13.61 -12.10 -13.97
CA GLY A 488 -12.71 -12.25 -15.10
C GLY A 488 -12.43 -10.91 -15.81
N ARG A 489 -12.70 -10.85 -17.12
CA ARG A 489 -12.56 -9.65 -17.93
C ARG A 489 -13.65 -8.60 -17.73
N TRP A 490 -14.83 -9.01 -17.26
CA TRP A 490 -15.99 -8.13 -17.15
C TRP A 490 -15.99 -7.34 -15.85
N LYS A 491 -16.28 -6.07 -15.96
CA LYS A 491 -16.63 -5.20 -14.83
C LYS A 491 -17.98 -4.55 -15.10
N LEU A 492 -18.93 -4.80 -14.20
CA LEU A 492 -20.21 -4.12 -14.15
C LEU A 492 -20.13 -3.05 -13.07
N VAL A 493 -20.40 -1.80 -13.41
CA VAL A 493 -20.28 -0.65 -12.51
C VAL A 493 -21.47 0.29 -12.68
N ALA A 494 -21.91 0.93 -11.61
CA ALA A 494 -22.93 1.97 -11.67
C ALA A 494 -22.68 3.04 -10.61
N PRO A 495 -22.68 4.32 -10.96
CA PRO A 495 -22.84 5.40 -9.98
C PRO A 495 -24.18 5.27 -9.24
N ASN A 496 -24.27 5.92 -8.06
CA ASN A 496 -25.53 5.93 -7.30
C ASN A 496 -26.69 6.44 -8.16
N ASP A 497 -27.83 5.73 -8.09
CA ASP A 497 -29.07 6.02 -8.84
C ASP A 497 -28.92 6.06 -10.38
N GLN A 498 -27.81 5.51 -10.93
CA GLN A 498 -27.60 5.38 -12.37
C GLN A 498 -27.76 3.92 -12.82
N PRO A 499 -28.05 3.69 -14.12
CA PRO A 499 -28.04 2.36 -14.69
C PRO A 499 -26.66 1.71 -14.63
N TRP A 500 -26.63 0.39 -14.81
CA TRP A 500 -25.38 -0.35 -14.94
C TRP A 500 -24.68 -0.04 -16.27
N GLU A 501 -23.35 0.14 -16.19
CA GLU A 501 -22.39 0.21 -17.29
C GLU A 501 -21.58 -1.09 -17.28
N LEU A 502 -21.29 -1.70 -18.43
CA LEU A 502 -20.52 -2.94 -18.56
C LEU A 502 -19.24 -2.68 -19.36
N TYR A 503 -18.10 -3.06 -18.81
CA TYR A 503 -16.80 -2.88 -19.44
C TYR A 503 -16.02 -4.20 -19.55
N ASP A 504 -15.31 -4.37 -20.67
CA ASP A 504 -14.30 -5.41 -20.87
C ASP A 504 -12.94 -4.86 -20.47
N LEU A 505 -12.50 -5.13 -19.25
CA LEU A 505 -11.23 -4.59 -18.73
C LEU A 505 -9.97 -5.11 -19.43
N GLU A 506 -10.07 -6.20 -20.20
CA GLU A 506 -8.96 -6.62 -21.05
C GLU A 506 -8.81 -5.73 -22.28
N ALA A 507 -9.90 -5.26 -22.86
CA ALA A 507 -9.93 -4.38 -24.01
C ALA A 507 -9.90 -2.90 -23.63
N ASP A 508 -10.61 -2.52 -22.57
CA ASP A 508 -10.85 -1.13 -22.14
C ASP A 508 -10.86 -1.01 -20.61
N ARG A 509 -9.68 -0.99 -19.99
CA ARG A 509 -9.58 -0.75 -18.54
C ARG A 509 -9.87 0.72 -18.16
N THR A 510 -9.91 1.62 -19.11
CA THR A 510 -10.23 3.03 -18.88
C THR A 510 -11.73 3.31 -18.83
N GLU A 511 -12.57 2.28 -19.06
CA GLU A 511 -14.04 2.31 -18.90
C GLU A 511 -14.71 3.36 -19.80
N LEU A 512 -14.41 3.33 -21.10
CA LEU A 512 -14.89 4.32 -22.07
C LEU A 512 -15.95 3.77 -23.03
N ASP A 513 -15.97 2.44 -23.26
CA ASP A 513 -16.87 1.77 -24.19
C ASP A 513 -17.87 0.92 -23.41
N ASP A 514 -19.05 1.51 -23.13
CA ASP A 514 -20.11 0.83 -22.37
C ASP A 514 -20.83 -0.21 -23.25
N LEU A 515 -20.59 -1.48 -22.94
CA LEU A 515 -21.13 -2.65 -23.62
C LEU A 515 -22.46 -3.17 -23.04
N ALA A 516 -23.08 -2.48 -22.06
CA ALA A 516 -24.26 -2.96 -21.36
C ALA A 516 -25.43 -3.25 -22.31
N ALA A 517 -25.60 -2.45 -23.36
CA ALA A 517 -26.66 -2.66 -24.37
C ALA A 517 -26.38 -3.86 -25.29
N GLU A 518 -25.11 -4.23 -25.50
CA GLU A 518 -24.69 -5.33 -26.36
C GLU A 518 -24.75 -6.69 -25.66
N PHE A 519 -24.51 -6.72 -24.34
CA PHE A 519 -24.41 -7.92 -23.52
C PHE A 519 -25.41 -7.93 -22.34
N PRO A 520 -26.73 -7.80 -22.56
CA PRO A 520 -27.70 -7.68 -21.47
C PRO A 520 -27.76 -8.92 -20.55
N GLU A 521 -27.40 -10.11 -21.05
CA GLU A 521 -27.36 -11.33 -20.25
C GLU A 521 -26.17 -11.29 -19.24
N ALA A 522 -25.02 -10.79 -19.66
CA ALA A 522 -23.86 -10.60 -18.77
C ALA A 522 -24.17 -9.53 -17.71
N VAL A 523 -24.86 -8.45 -18.09
CA VAL A 523 -25.33 -7.44 -17.13
C VAL A 523 -26.22 -8.06 -16.06
N ALA A 524 -27.21 -8.87 -16.46
CA ALA A 524 -28.16 -9.51 -15.54
C ALA A 524 -27.41 -10.48 -14.59
N GLU A 525 -26.55 -11.35 -15.12
CA GLU A 525 -25.78 -12.30 -14.31
C GLU A 525 -24.90 -11.58 -13.28
N LEU A 526 -24.15 -10.57 -13.71
CA LEU A 526 -23.24 -9.84 -12.82
C LEU A 526 -24.01 -9.00 -11.78
N ALA A 527 -25.16 -8.42 -12.15
CA ALA A 527 -26.01 -7.70 -11.22
C ALA A 527 -26.58 -8.62 -10.13
N ASP A 528 -27.01 -9.83 -10.50
CA ASP A 528 -27.48 -10.84 -9.55
C ASP A 528 -26.34 -11.28 -8.60
N ARG A 529 -25.12 -11.45 -9.12
CA ARG A 529 -23.94 -11.77 -8.29
C ARG A 529 -23.63 -10.64 -7.31
N TRP A 530 -23.68 -9.39 -7.78
CA TRP A 530 -23.48 -8.22 -6.92
C TRP A 530 -24.56 -8.15 -5.84
N GLN A 531 -25.84 -8.36 -6.18
CA GLN A 531 -26.94 -8.31 -5.23
C GLN A 531 -26.80 -9.39 -4.15
N ALA A 532 -26.46 -10.62 -4.54
CA ALA A 532 -26.24 -11.72 -3.58
C ALA A 532 -25.09 -11.41 -2.61
N TRP A 533 -24.01 -10.78 -3.10
CA TRP A 533 -22.92 -10.29 -2.25
C TRP A 533 -23.40 -9.16 -1.32
N ALA A 534 -24.13 -8.19 -1.84
CA ALA A 534 -24.64 -7.05 -1.08
C ALA A 534 -25.55 -7.51 0.08
N ASP A 535 -26.47 -8.43 -0.19
CA ASP A 535 -27.38 -9.00 0.82
C ASP A 535 -26.58 -9.74 1.91
N ARG A 536 -25.58 -10.54 1.53
CA ARG A 536 -24.71 -11.28 2.45
C ARG A 536 -23.85 -10.36 3.32
N CYS A 537 -23.36 -9.25 2.79
CA CYS A 537 -22.52 -8.30 3.48
C CYS A 537 -23.31 -7.25 4.28
N GLY A 538 -24.63 -7.17 4.11
CA GLY A 538 -25.49 -6.22 4.79
C GLY A 538 -25.38 -4.80 4.22
N VAL A 539 -25.24 -4.70 2.90
CA VAL A 539 -25.27 -3.41 2.18
C VAL A 539 -26.70 -2.84 2.25
N GLU A 540 -26.82 -1.60 2.71
CA GLU A 540 -28.09 -0.88 2.77
C GLU A 540 -28.21 0.12 1.61
N PRO A 541 -29.41 0.40 1.11
CA PRO A 541 -29.62 1.44 0.08
C PRO A 541 -29.11 2.81 0.55
N TRP A 542 -28.45 3.52 -0.36
CA TRP A 542 -27.94 4.87 -0.06
C TRP A 542 -29.00 5.96 -0.43
N PRO A 543 -29.17 7.06 0.36
CA PRO A 543 -28.46 7.31 1.64
C PRO A 543 -28.98 6.42 2.79
N VAL A 544 -28.04 5.89 3.55
CA VAL A 544 -28.35 5.07 4.73
C VAL A 544 -29.01 5.94 5.81
N ASN A 545 -30.19 5.55 6.24
CA ASN A 545 -30.90 6.24 7.32
C ASN A 545 -30.40 5.74 8.69
N ARG A 546 -30.08 6.65 9.59
CA ARG A 546 -29.77 6.32 10.98
C ARG A 546 -30.99 5.68 11.65
N ARG A 547 -30.79 4.57 12.33
CA ARG A 547 -31.79 3.84 13.11
C ARG A 547 -31.69 4.15 14.60
#